data_cb1f898ae72562c6acfc55ed2e73382c
#
_entry.id   cb1f898ae72562c6acfc55ed2e73382c
#
_cell.length_a   1.000
_cell.length_b   1.000
_cell.length_c   1.000
_cell.angle_alpha   90.00
_cell.angle_beta   90.00
_cell.angle_gamma   90.00
#
_symmetry.space_group_name_H-M   'P 1'
#
loop_
_entity.id
_entity.type
_entity.pdbx_description
1 polymer ?
#
loop_
_entity_poly.entity_id
_entity_poly.type
_entity_poly.pdbx_seq_one_letter_code
_entity_poly.pdbx_strand_id
1 'polypeptide(L)'
;MGRRGRLLVAEAAVWGVLLFAGYLALVSQRSGAEIVLGALLSAGAGGAAVLARRMTGSCFAVPRGWPAVLLRLPAAVLADTWLLVRLIWRGTSLRTSHAVALRTLELIDQPDELRETTWQAVAGLLLSLSPGSFAVDTSGPPATVMMHGIRADEGLLERSMRR
;
A
#
# COMPACT_ATOMS: atom_id res chain seq x y z
N MET A 1 27.31 20.27 -8.02
CA MET A 1 26.02 19.53 -8.06
C MET A 1 24.98 20.41 -7.37
N GLY A 2 23.97 20.92 -8.09
CA GLY A 2 22.98 21.84 -7.54
C GLY A 2 22.04 21.13 -6.56
N ARG A 3 21.32 21.91 -5.71
CA ARG A 3 20.37 21.40 -4.70
C ARG A 3 19.38 20.38 -5.28
N ARG A 4 18.90 20.61 -6.50
CA ARG A 4 18.00 19.66 -7.22
C ARG A 4 18.65 18.31 -7.51
N GLY A 5 19.93 18.26 -7.90
CA GLY A 5 20.63 16.99 -8.14
C GLY A 5 20.78 16.16 -6.87
N ARG A 6 21.06 16.79 -5.73
CA ARG A 6 21.16 16.09 -4.43
C ARG A 6 19.83 15.48 -3.99
N LEU A 7 18.72 16.18 -4.22
CA LEU A 7 17.39 15.64 -3.91
C LEU A 7 17.02 14.41 -4.74
N LEU A 8 17.38 14.40 -6.02
CA LEU A 8 17.14 13.25 -6.91
C LEU A 8 17.96 12.02 -6.52
N VAL A 9 19.25 12.25 -6.18
CA VAL A 9 20.10 11.15 -5.70
C VAL A 9 19.57 10.59 -4.38
N ALA A 10 19.16 11.47 -3.46
CA ALA A 10 18.56 11.03 -2.19
C ALA A 10 17.28 10.23 -2.41
N GLU A 11 16.41 10.67 -3.32
CA GLU A 11 15.18 9.95 -3.68
C GLU A 11 15.49 8.58 -4.29
N ALA A 12 16.41 8.50 -5.24
CA ALA A 12 16.84 7.23 -5.83
C ALA A 12 17.45 6.29 -4.80
N ALA A 13 18.23 6.84 -3.85
CA ALA A 13 18.80 6.05 -2.76
C ALA A 13 17.72 5.49 -1.82
N VAL A 14 16.70 6.28 -1.48
CA VAL A 14 15.56 5.81 -0.66
C VAL A 14 14.85 4.65 -1.35
N TRP A 15 14.49 4.80 -2.64
CA TRP A 15 13.87 3.72 -3.39
C TRP A 15 14.78 2.49 -3.50
N GLY A 16 16.06 2.68 -3.77
CA GLY A 16 17.04 1.60 -3.83
C GLY A 16 17.13 0.83 -2.52
N VAL A 17 17.19 1.53 -1.39
CA VAL A 17 17.24 0.90 -0.05
C VAL A 17 15.95 0.11 0.26
N LEU A 18 14.78 0.68 -0.06
CA LEU A 18 13.50 0.00 0.16
C LEU A 18 13.39 -1.27 -0.68
N LEU A 19 13.76 -1.20 -1.96
CA LEU A 19 13.76 -2.34 -2.86
C LEU A 19 14.77 -3.41 -2.43
N PHE A 20 15.95 -3.00 -1.98
CA PHE A 20 16.97 -3.92 -1.47
C PHE A 20 16.52 -4.60 -0.18
N ALA A 21 15.89 -3.86 0.75
CA ALA A 21 15.34 -4.44 1.95
C ALA A 21 14.24 -5.48 1.64
N GLY A 22 13.35 -5.16 0.68
CA GLY A 22 12.34 -6.10 0.18
C GLY A 22 12.97 -7.33 -0.46
N TYR A 23 14.01 -7.15 -1.27
CA TYR A 23 14.77 -8.27 -1.86
C TYR A 23 15.37 -9.18 -0.78
N LEU A 24 16.03 -8.61 0.24
CA LEU A 24 16.61 -9.36 1.34
C LEU A 24 15.58 -10.11 2.19
N ALA A 25 14.36 -9.60 2.27
CA ALA A 25 13.26 -10.28 2.97
C ALA A 25 12.74 -11.51 2.21
N LEU A 26 12.83 -11.50 0.88
CA LEU A 26 12.32 -12.57 0.01
C LEU A 26 13.39 -13.64 -0.34
N VAL A 27 14.66 -13.26 -0.31
CA VAL A 27 15.76 -14.18 -0.66
C VAL A 27 15.99 -15.16 0.48
N SER A 28 15.95 -16.46 0.15
CA SER A 28 16.16 -17.55 1.12
C SER A 28 17.63 -17.87 1.37
N GLN A 29 18.48 -17.68 0.35
CA GLN A 29 19.93 -17.87 0.48
C GLN A 29 20.64 -16.53 0.34
N ARG A 30 21.58 -16.24 1.23
CA ARG A 30 22.32 -14.97 1.28
C ARG A 30 23.78 -15.18 0.92
N SER A 31 24.06 -15.58 -0.35
CA SER A 31 25.43 -15.60 -0.84
C SER A 31 25.95 -14.18 -1.10
N GLY A 32 27.27 -13.99 -1.05
CA GLY A 32 27.86 -12.68 -1.34
C GLY A 32 27.52 -12.18 -2.75
N ALA A 33 27.45 -13.08 -3.73
CA ALA A 33 27.06 -12.75 -5.11
C ALA A 33 25.60 -12.26 -5.19
N GLU A 34 24.69 -12.91 -4.49
CA GLU A 34 23.26 -12.51 -4.45
C GLU A 34 23.08 -11.15 -3.80
N ILE A 35 23.79 -10.86 -2.72
CA ILE A 35 23.74 -9.55 -2.05
C ILE A 35 24.22 -8.45 -2.99
N VAL A 36 25.35 -8.66 -3.69
CA VAL A 36 25.88 -7.68 -4.66
C VAL A 36 24.91 -7.49 -5.81
N LEU A 37 24.39 -8.58 -6.40
CA LEU A 37 23.43 -8.52 -7.49
C LEU A 37 22.15 -7.81 -7.08
N GLY A 38 21.61 -8.14 -5.91
CA GLY A 38 20.42 -7.50 -5.35
C GLY A 38 20.63 -5.99 -5.12
N ALA A 39 21.81 -5.59 -4.61
CA ALA A 39 22.13 -4.18 -4.42
C ALA A 39 22.21 -3.42 -5.75
N LEU A 40 22.87 -3.99 -6.76
CA LEU A 40 22.97 -3.38 -8.09
C LEU A 40 21.61 -3.23 -8.77
N LEU A 41 20.80 -4.28 -8.75
CA LEU A 41 19.45 -4.26 -9.32
C LEU A 41 18.55 -3.26 -8.60
N SER A 42 18.62 -3.22 -7.28
CA SER A 42 17.83 -2.28 -6.46
C SER A 42 18.25 -0.83 -6.70
N ALA A 43 19.53 -0.56 -6.84
CA ALA A 43 20.04 0.77 -7.20
C ALA A 43 19.57 1.20 -8.60
N GLY A 44 19.67 0.31 -9.59
CA GLY A 44 19.16 0.54 -10.95
C GLY A 44 17.65 0.81 -10.97
N ALA A 45 16.86 0.00 -10.25
CA ALA A 45 15.43 0.15 -10.14
C ALA A 45 15.04 1.47 -9.42
N GLY A 46 15.78 1.87 -8.38
CA GLY A 46 15.60 3.15 -7.71
C GLY A 46 15.83 4.35 -8.64
N GLY A 47 16.86 4.28 -9.47
CA GLY A 47 17.11 5.27 -10.53
C GLY A 47 16.00 5.31 -11.57
N ALA A 48 15.56 4.16 -12.04
CA ALA A 48 14.45 4.04 -13.00
C ALA A 48 13.14 4.59 -12.44
N ALA A 49 12.83 4.33 -11.18
CA ALA A 49 11.64 4.86 -10.50
C ALA A 49 11.62 6.41 -10.49
N VAL A 50 12.77 7.05 -10.19
CA VAL A 50 12.90 8.51 -10.23
C VAL A 50 12.71 9.05 -11.65
N LEU A 51 13.28 8.37 -12.66
CA LEU A 51 13.11 8.75 -14.07
C LEU A 51 11.65 8.62 -14.51
N ALA A 52 10.99 7.50 -14.22
CA ALA A 52 9.59 7.26 -14.53
C ALA A 52 8.69 8.35 -13.92
N ARG A 53 8.87 8.66 -12.62
CA ARG A 53 8.13 9.72 -11.96
C ARG A 53 8.30 11.08 -12.63
N ARG A 54 9.51 11.39 -13.11
CA ARG A 54 9.79 12.66 -13.83
C ARG A 54 9.11 12.69 -15.19
N MET A 55 9.13 11.58 -15.93
CA MET A 55 8.50 11.49 -17.24
C MET A 55 6.98 11.61 -17.16
N THR A 56 6.37 11.05 -16.11
CA THR A 56 4.93 11.15 -15.87
C THR A 56 4.50 12.48 -15.25
N GLY A 57 5.46 13.35 -14.85
CA GLY A 57 5.14 14.58 -14.14
C GLY A 57 4.50 14.36 -12.76
N SER A 58 4.52 13.13 -12.27
CA SER A 58 3.84 12.76 -11.02
C SER A 58 4.49 13.46 -9.83
N CYS A 59 3.66 14.13 -9.05
CA CYS A 59 4.00 14.69 -7.75
C CYS A 59 3.41 13.82 -6.66
N PHE A 60 4.13 13.68 -5.56
CA PHE A 60 3.67 12.94 -4.40
C PHE A 60 3.61 13.89 -3.20
N ALA A 61 2.46 13.96 -2.57
CA ALA A 61 2.27 14.72 -1.36
C ALA A 61 1.86 13.78 -0.22
N VAL A 62 2.48 13.94 0.95
CA VAL A 62 2.19 13.08 2.11
C VAL A 62 0.77 13.36 2.61
N PRO A 63 -0.15 12.37 2.55
CA PRO A 63 -1.52 12.57 3.00
C PRO A 63 -1.60 12.75 4.52
N ARG A 64 -2.64 13.42 5.00
CA ARG A 64 -2.94 13.48 6.43
C ARG A 64 -3.42 12.12 6.94
N GLY A 65 -2.96 11.74 8.13
CA GLY A 65 -3.41 10.50 8.79
C GLY A 65 -2.66 9.23 8.38
N TRP A 66 -1.84 9.27 7.32
CA TRP A 66 -1.12 8.08 6.84
C TRP A 66 -0.25 7.38 7.90
N PRO A 67 0.43 8.07 8.87
CA PRO A 67 1.23 7.35 9.88
C PRO A 67 0.37 6.48 10.79
N ALA A 68 -0.83 6.96 11.13
CA ALA A 68 -1.76 6.20 11.97
C ALA A 68 -2.26 4.94 11.24
N VAL A 69 -2.48 5.03 9.93
CA VAL A 69 -2.89 3.90 9.09
C VAL A 69 -1.76 2.89 8.96
N LEU A 70 -0.53 3.34 8.68
CA LEU A 70 0.63 2.45 8.62
C LEU A 70 0.90 1.73 9.93
N LEU A 71 0.75 2.42 11.05
CA LEU A 71 0.95 1.80 12.37
C LEU A 71 -0.08 0.71 12.67
N ARG A 72 -1.30 0.85 12.15
CA ARG A 72 -2.38 -0.13 12.31
C ARG A 72 -2.36 -1.25 11.27
N LEU A 73 -1.63 -1.09 10.18
CA LEU A 73 -1.57 -2.06 9.09
C LEU A 73 -1.18 -3.47 9.55
N PRO A 74 -0.11 -3.68 10.35
CA PRO A 74 0.26 -5.02 10.80
C PRO A 74 -0.85 -5.68 11.63
N ALA A 75 -1.49 -4.93 12.51
CA ALA A 75 -2.60 -5.45 13.32
C ALA A 75 -3.82 -5.80 12.47
N ALA A 76 -4.12 -5.00 11.45
CA ALA A 76 -5.20 -5.27 10.51
C ALA A 76 -4.93 -6.54 9.69
N VAL A 77 -3.73 -6.67 9.12
CA VAL A 77 -3.33 -7.87 8.35
C VAL A 77 -3.40 -9.12 9.22
N LEU A 78 -2.91 -9.07 10.46
CA LEU A 78 -2.99 -10.20 11.38
C LEU A 78 -4.44 -10.56 11.73
N ALA A 79 -5.29 -9.57 12.00
CA ALA A 79 -6.69 -9.79 12.33
C ALA A 79 -7.46 -10.41 11.16
N ASP A 80 -7.22 -9.97 9.93
CA ASP A 80 -7.87 -10.50 8.74
C ASP A 80 -7.33 -11.88 8.37
N THR A 81 -6.03 -12.10 8.52
CA THR A 81 -5.43 -13.44 8.36
C THR A 81 -6.02 -14.43 9.37
N TRP A 82 -6.14 -14.01 10.64
CA TRP A 82 -6.76 -14.85 11.67
C TRP A 82 -8.22 -15.17 11.36
N LEU A 83 -8.97 -14.20 10.85
CA LEU A 83 -10.34 -14.40 10.41
C LEU A 83 -10.42 -15.48 9.32
N LEU A 84 -9.55 -15.38 8.29
CA LEU A 84 -9.49 -16.37 7.21
C LEU A 84 -9.16 -17.77 7.72
N VAL A 85 -8.15 -17.90 8.57
CA VAL A 85 -7.79 -19.17 9.20
C VAL A 85 -8.99 -19.77 9.98
N ARG A 86 -9.69 -18.93 10.74
CA ARG A 86 -10.88 -19.36 11.50
C ARG A 86 -12.03 -19.80 10.59
N LEU A 87 -12.25 -19.12 9.47
CA LEU A 87 -13.28 -19.49 8.48
C LEU A 87 -12.97 -20.84 7.83
N ILE A 88 -11.70 -21.05 7.44
CA ILE A 88 -11.23 -22.32 6.87
C ILE A 88 -11.40 -23.46 7.89
N TRP A 89 -10.99 -23.25 9.13
CA TRP A 89 -11.10 -24.28 10.19
C TRP A 89 -12.54 -24.67 10.51
N ARG A 90 -13.48 -23.71 10.39
CA ARG A 90 -14.90 -23.98 10.63
C ARG A 90 -15.59 -24.64 9.44
N GLY A 91 -14.89 -24.86 8.34
CA GLY A 91 -15.47 -25.44 7.12
C GLY A 91 -16.59 -24.58 6.53
N THR A 92 -16.65 -23.28 6.90
CA THR A 92 -17.69 -22.36 6.42
C THR A 92 -17.41 -22.06 4.95
N SER A 93 -18.31 -22.48 4.07
CA SER A 93 -18.20 -22.13 2.66
C SER A 93 -18.33 -20.61 2.50
N LEU A 94 -17.33 -19.97 1.91
CA LEU A 94 -17.38 -18.54 1.57
C LEU A 94 -18.55 -18.21 0.63
N ARG A 95 -19.07 -19.21 -0.09
CA ARG A 95 -20.23 -19.11 -0.98
C ARG A 95 -21.55 -18.85 -0.26
N THR A 96 -21.68 -19.33 0.97
CA THR A 96 -22.90 -19.18 1.79
C THR A 96 -22.84 -17.99 2.73
N SER A 97 -21.67 -17.36 2.85
CA SER A 97 -21.50 -16.17 3.66
C SER A 97 -22.00 -14.96 2.86
N HIS A 98 -23.15 -14.41 3.25
CA HIS A 98 -23.66 -13.10 2.77
C HIS A 98 -22.70 -11.93 3.09
N ALA A 99 -21.50 -12.21 3.54
CA ALA A 99 -20.49 -11.25 3.97
C ALA A 99 -19.62 -10.70 2.84
N VAL A 100 -19.72 -11.30 1.64
CA VAL A 100 -18.98 -10.80 0.48
C VAL A 100 -19.78 -9.67 -0.16
N ALA A 101 -19.44 -8.44 0.14
CA ALA A 101 -20.16 -7.27 -0.35
C ALA A 101 -19.21 -6.24 -0.98
N LEU A 102 -19.68 -5.64 -2.07
CA LEU A 102 -19.11 -4.40 -2.58
C LEU A 102 -19.56 -3.27 -1.64
N ARG A 103 -18.59 -2.51 -1.15
CA ARG A 103 -18.82 -1.37 -0.28
C ARG A 103 -18.05 -0.16 -0.77
N THR A 104 -18.60 1.01 -0.54
CA THR A 104 -17.92 2.28 -0.82
C THR A 104 -17.47 2.88 0.51
N LEU A 105 -16.20 3.19 0.60
CA LEU A 105 -15.58 3.85 1.75
C LEU A 105 -15.28 5.30 1.38
N GLU A 106 -15.86 6.23 2.13
CA GLU A 106 -15.51 7.65 2.04
C GLU A 106 -14.22 7.90 2.82
N LEU A 107 -13.22 8.42 2.14
CA LEU A 107 -11.91 8.69 2.72
C LEU A 107 -11.89 10.03 3.48
N ILE A 108 -10.94 10.16 4.39
CA ILE A 108 -10.66 11.41 5.10
C ILE A 108 -10.30 12.50 4.08
N ASP A 109 -10.98 13.65 4.18
CA ASP A 109 -10.71 14.80 3.31
C ASP A 109 -9.27 15.28 3.42
N GLN A 110 -8.68 15.58 2.29
CA GLN A 110 -7.35 16.14 2.21
C GLN A 110 -7.43 17.64 1.87
N PRO A 111 -6.43 18.45 2.29
CA PRO A 111 -6.47 19.90 2.12
C PRO A 111 -6.26 20.38 0.69
N ASP A 112 -5.77 19.54 -0.19
CA ASP A 112 -5.50 19.85 -1.58
C ASP A 112 -5.69 18.61 -2.47
N GLU A 113 -5.99 18.84 -3.75
CA GLU A 113 -6.25 17.82 -4.77
C GLU A 113 -5.09 16.82 -4.93
N LEU A 114 -3.84 17.30 -4.83
CA LEU A 114 -2.67 16.44 -4.95
C LEU A 114 -2.59 15.42 -3.81
N ARG A 115 -2.88 15.85 -2.57
CA ARG A 115 -2.92 14.95 -1.42
C ARG A 115 -4.12 14.02 -1.48
N GLU A 116 -5.24 14.50 -1.99
CA GLU A 116 -6.44 13.69 -2.18
C GLU A 116 -6.18 12.56 -3.17
N THR A 117 -5.64 12.86 -4.35
CA THR A 117 -5.25 11.86 -5.35
C THR A 117 -4.22 10.87 -4.81
N THR A 118 -3.21 11.39 -4.09
CA THR A 118 -2.20 10.54 -3.43
C THR A 118 -2.86 9.65 -2.37
N TRP A 119 -3.81 10.20 -1.59
CA TRP A 119 -4.51 9.44 -0.56
C TRP A 119 -5.38 8.32 -1.14
N GLN A 120 -6.09 8.57 -2.24
CA GLN A 120 -6.85 7.56 -2.95
C GLN A 120 -5.95 6.40 -3.40
N ALA A 121 -4.82 6.70 -4.03
CA ALA A 121 -3.87 5.69 -4.49
C ALA A 121 -3.28 4.88 -3.33
N VAL A 122 -2.87 5.55 -2.25
CA VAL A 122 -2.31 4.91 -1.05
C VAL A 122 -3.36 4.09 -0.33
N ALA A 123 -4.57 4.61 -0.17
CA ALA A 123 -5.68 3.91 0.48
C ALA A 123 -6.05 2.64 -0.30
N GLY A 124 -6.17 2.73 -1.62
CA GLY A 124 -6.43 1.57 -2.48
C GLY A 124 -5.36 0.49 -2.33
N LEU A 125 -4.08 0.88 -2.31
CA LEU A 125 -2.96 -0.04 -2.10
C LEU A 125 -3.01 -0.69 -0.72
N LEU A 126 -3.16 0.11 0.36
CA LEU A 126 -3.14 -0.38 1.73
C LEU A 126 -4.34 -1.29 2.04
N LEU A 127 -5.52 -0.97 1.51
CA LEU A 127 -6.71 -1.83 1.62
C LEU A 127 -6.50 -3.16 0.91
N SER A 128 -5.82 -3.15 -0.24
CA SER A 128 -5.52 -4.37 -1.01
C SER A 128 -4.38 -5.20 -0.40
N LEU A 129 -3.58 -4.65 0.52
CA LEU A 129 -2.59 -5.42 1.28
C LEU A 129 -3.23 -6.30 2.37
N SER A 130 -4.46 -5.98 2.79
CA SER A 130 -5.19 -6.82 3.74
C SER A 130 -5.81 -8.01 3.03
N PRO A 131 -5.61 -9.27 3.51
CA PRO A 131 -6.16 -10.45 2.85
C PRO A 131 -7.69 -10.53 2.92
N GLY A 132 -8.32 -9.68 3.73
CA GLY A 132 -9.77 -9.63 3.91
C GLY A 132 -10.51 -8.70 2.96
N SER A 133 -9.80 -7.86 2.20
CA SER A 133 -10.39 -6.87 1.30
C SER A 133 -9.48 -6.52 0.13
N PHE A 134 -10.05 -6.01 -0.95
CA PHE A 134 -9.30 -5.38 -2.03
C PHE A 134 -10.07 -4.22 -2.64
N ALA A 135 -9.35 -3.19 -3.05
CA ALA A 135 -9.90 -2.06 -3.75
C ALA A 135 -10.22 -2.44 -5.20
N VAL A 136 -11.44 -2.12 -5.63
CA VAL A 136 -11.93 -2.39 -6.99
C VAL A 136 -11.81 -1.15 -7.85
N ASP A 137 -12.16 0.00 -7.27
CA ASP A 137 -12.16 1.27 -7.95
C ASP A 137 -11.95 2.42 -6.96
N THR A 138 -11.45 3.54 -7.48
CA THR A 138 -11.28 4.78 -6.72
C THR A 138 -11.88 5.92 -7.50
N SER A 139 -12.71 6.73 -6.85
CA SER A 139 -13.37 7.87 -7.47
C SER A 139 -13.41 9.07 -6.53
N GLY A 140 -13.57 10.24 -7.08
CA GLY A 140 -13.65 11.49 -6.30
C GLY A 140 -14.10 12.65 -7.15
N PRO A 141 -14.25 13.86 -6.61
CA PRO A 141 -14.54 14.26 -5.21
C PRO A 141 -15.98 14.00 -4.79
N PRO A 142 -16.29 13.63 -3.55
CA PRO A 142 -15.35 13.31 -2.48
C PRO A 142 -14.59 12.02 -2.73
N ALA A 143 -13.36 11.92 -2.17
CA ALA A 143 -12.51 10.75 -2.36
C ALA A 143 -13.19 9.49 -1.81
N THR A 144 -13.46 8.55 -2.69
CA THR A 144 -14.12 7.28 -2.34
C THR A 144 -13.32 6.10 -2.89
N VAL A 145 -13.34 5.01 -2.15
CA VAL A 145 -12.80 3.72 -2.61
C VAL A 145 -13.91 2.69 -2.59
N MET A 146 -14.21 2.13 -3.75
CA MET A 146 -15.05 0.96 -3.86
C MET A 146 -14.20 -0.27 -3.58
N MET A 147 -14.63 -1.05 -2.60
CA MET A 147 -13.88 -2.22 -2.16
C MET A 147 -14.77 -3.45 -2.09
N HIS A 148 -14.15 -4.59 -2.31
CA HIS A 148 -14.73 -5.90 -2.11
C HIS A 148 -14.14 -6.51 -0.85
N GLY A 149 -14.97 -6.89 0.11
CA GLY A 149 -14.50 -7.43 1.39
C GLY A 149 -15.20 -8.70 1.81
N ILE A 150 -14.50 -9.55 2.54
CA ILE A 150 -15.01 -10.79 3.11
C ILE A 150 -15.88 -10.50 4.36
N ARG A 151 -15.72 -9.33 4.97
CA ARG A 151 -16.45 -8.92 6.19
C ARG A 151 -17.63 -8.02 5.83
N ALA A 152 -18.76 -8.25 6.48
CA ALA A 152 -19.87 -7.29 6.46
C ALA A 152 -19.55 -6.02 7.25
N ASP A 153 -18.72 -6.16 8.31
CA ASP A 153 -18.32 -5.06 9.19
C ASP A 153 -17.05 -4.37 8.68
N GLU A 154 -16.90 -3.09 9.04
CA GLU A 154 -15.70 -2.32 8.75
C GLU A 154 -14.48 -2.90 9.48
N GLY A 155 -13.41 -3.15 8.74
CA GLY A 155 -12.13 -3.58 9.28
C GLY A 155 -11.40 -2.48 10.06
N LEU A 156 -10.33 -2.85 10.76
CA LEU A 156 -9.51 -1.89 11.52
C LEU A 156 -8.90 -0.82 10.62
N LEU A 157 -8.50 -1.20 9.42
CA LEU A 157 -7.90 -0.30 8.44
C LEU A 157 -8.94 0.69 7.89
N GLU A 158 -10.11 0.18 7.51
CA GLU A 158 -11.23 0.97 7.00
C GLU A 158 -11.64 2.08 7.97
N ARG A 159 -11.82 1.73 9.26
CA ARG A 159 -12.15 2.71 10.31
C ARG A 159 -11.09 3.80 10.48
N SER A 160 -9.83 3.50 10.19
CA SER A 160 -8.75 4.48 10.31
C SER A 160 -8.64 5.41 9.10
N MET A 161 -9.26 5.06 7.97
CA MET A 161 -9.26 5.83 6.71
C MET A 161 -10.56 6.58 6.47
N ARG A 162 -11.63 6.22 7.21
CA ARG A 162 -12.96 6.80 7.06
C ARG A 162 -13.01 8.23 7.58
N ARG A 163 -13.80 9.06 6.87
CA ARG A 163 -14.16 10.43 7.25
C ARG A 163 -14.97 10.51 8.54
#